data_d3e7fafc370310ab76f450abbeff0095
#
_entry.id   d3e7fafc370310ab76f450abbeff0095
#
_cell.length_a   1.000
_cell.length_b   1.000
_cell.length_c   1.000
_cell.angle_alpha   90.00
_cell.angle_beta   90.00
_cell.angle_gamma   90.00
#
_symmetry.space_group_name_H-M   'P 1'
#
loop_
_entity.id
_entity.type
_entity.pdbx_description
1 polymer ?
#
loop_
_entity_poly.entity_id
_entity_poly.type
_entity_poly.pdbx_seq_one_letter_code
_entity_poly.pdbx_strand_id
1 'polypeptide(L)'
;MSQILFLIVLLTLGSTQATLSPKISPNLVLKFNQDPTTNIIITFATGTSAVLSYISENDFPDRDTLLFSLATALDINSVQSQSSVRNFLATTNFTSDPLWVTDQLWVKDSTVELVSQLAEFPEVIEIFEDELTFSFSEPSSPILTGRSSPLAEWNLEKVKAEEAVTLLKNVSTNIPTIRVCTIDTGVRVTHESLRGSYLGEYGWFDPGLRSDLPNDMNGHGTHVTGTIAGLGGIGVYPDAKWMSCKGCATNFCSMYDLIRCGQWVLCPSLPNGSRRDCSKAPHLVSNSWAVAYTPETTWFDDVVRAWHVGRVVPVFGIGNDGPNCGTVGYPGSIDVIGVGATTTTDAIAPFSSVGPSIHGVLKPDVTAPGQNVLSAAHTGDNEYRVLSGTSMACPHGAGVTAILLAYNQTMSYDRVVEALFTGADTNLVTTGRVCGGVIDTTFPNHVFGHGRLDALASLESLIGGKI
;
A
#
# COMPACT_ATOMS: atom_id res chain seq x y z
N MET A 1 51.52 -7.48 -32.79
CA MET A 1 51.44 -6.06 -33.22
C MET A 1 50.45 -5.99 -34.37
N SER A 2 49.23 -5.64 -34.13
CA SER A 2 48.29 -5.11 -35.14
C SER A 2 47.21 -4.33 -34.36
N GLN A 3 47.31 -3.02 -34.43
CA GLN A 3 46.33 -2.07 -33.87
C GLN A 3 45.17 -2.02 -34.84
N ILE A 4 43.96 -2.37 -34.34
CA ILE A 4 42.69 -2.11 -35.02
C ILE A 4 42.23 -0.75 -34.58
N LEU A 5 42.31 0.22 -35.47
CA LEU A 5 41.83 1.59 -35.36
C LEU A 5 40.30 1.56 -35.51
N PHE A 6 39.55 1.81 -34.46
CA PHE A 6 38.09 2.05 -34.53
C PHE A 6 37.91 3.52 -35.01
N LEU A 7 37.47 3.64 -36.25
CA LEU A 7 37.10 4.94 -36.86
C LEU A 7 35.70 5.32 -36.32
N ILE A 8 35.65 6.24 -35.36
CA ILE A 8 34.40 6.88 -34.95
C ILE A 8 34.04 7.89 -36.04
N VAL A 9 33.05 7.57 -36.86
CA VAL A 9 32.43 8.54 -37.78
C VAL A 9 31.50 9.43 -36.96
N LEU A 10 32.00 10.60 -36.58
CA LEU A 10 31.17 11.69 -36.05
C LEU A 10 30.38 12.28 -37.24
N LEU A 11 29.14 11.84 -37.40
CA LEU A 11 28.15 12.56 -38.20
C LEU A 11 27.75 13.83 -37.43
N THR A 12 28.36 14.94 -37.75
CA THR A 12 27.92 16.29 -37.36
C THR A 12 26.67 16.64 -38.15
N LEU A 13 25.51 16.18 -37.66
CA LEU A 13 24.25 16.84 -37.97
C LEU A 13 24.15 18.03 -37.01
N GLY A 14 24.26 19.23 -37.53
CA GLY A 14 24.00 20.48 -36.81
C GLY A 14 22.51 20.56 -36.45
N SER A 15 22.10 19.91 -35.36
CA SER A 15 20.90 20.20 -34.62
C SER A 15 21.37 20.82 -33.30
N THR A 16 20.98 22.05 -33.03
CA THR A 16 20.88 22.57 -31.67
C THR A 16 20.15 21.52 -30.87
N GLN A 17 20.87 20.78 -30.02
CA GLN A 17 20.20 19.97 -28.96
C GLN A 17 19.44 21.01 -28.12
N ALA A 18 18.13 21.14 -28.39
CA ALA A 18 17.26 21.82 -27.48
C ALA A 18 17.42 21.04 -26.16
N THR A 19 18.04 21.65 -25.17
CA THR A 19 18.09 21.07 -23.82
C THR A 19 16.65 20.93 -23.38
N LEU A 20 16.21 19.69 -23.19
CA LEU A 20 14.86 19.39 -22.65
C LEU A 20 14.68 20.17 -21.34
N SER A 21 13.46 20.61 -21.09
CA SER A 21 13.11 21.35 -19.88
C SER A 21 13.57 20.59 -18.62
N PRO A 22 14.11 21.28 -17.60
CA PRO A 22 14.49 20.67 -16.33
C PRO A 22 13.30 20.05 -15.56
N LYS A 23 12.07 20.33 -16.00
CA LYS A 23 10.85 19.70 -15.46
C LYS A 23 10.66 18.25 -15.93
N ILE A 24 11.40 17.80 -16.94
CA ILE A 24 11.30 16.44 -17.49
C ILE A 24 12.33 15.55 -16.79
N SER A 25 11.87 14.44 -16.19
CA SER A 25 12.75 13.54 -15.46
C SER A 25 13.84 12.95 -16.38
N PRO A 26 15.06 12.76 -15.89
CA PRO A 26 16.13 12.12 -16.69
C PRO A 26 15.76 10.72 -17.16
N ASN A 27 15.03 9.95 -16.37
CA ASN A 27 14.60 8.61 -16.73
C ASN A 27 13.60 8.62 -17.88
N LEU A 28 12.66 9.57 -17.90
CA LEU A 28 11.72 9.75 -19.00
C LEU A 28 12.44 10.05 -20.31
N VAL A 29 13.50 10.87 -20.25
CA VAL A 29 14.35 11.13 -21.44
C VAL A 29 15.02 9.85 -21.94
N LEU A 30 15.55 9.03 -21.03
CA LEU A 30 16.15 7.74 -21.38
C LEU A 30 15.11 6.76 -21.96
N LYS A 31 13.88 6.79 -21.44
CA LYS A 31 12.79 5.94 -21.94
C LYS A 31 12.44 6.25 -23.40
N PHE A 32 12.36 7.53 -23.78
CA PHE A 32 12.11 7.93 -25.17
C PHE A 32 13.22 7.53 -26.16
N ASN A 33 14.43 7.23 -25.68
CA ASN A 33 15.46 6.65 -26.53
C ASN A 33 15.20 5.16 -26.87
N GLN A 34 14.33 4.50 -26.11
CA GLN A 34 13.99 3.08 -26.27
C GLN A 34 12.62 2.91 -26.92
N ASP A 35 11.62 3.68 -26.48
CA ASP A 35 10.25 3.63 -26.93
C ASP A 35 9.78 5.01 -27.41
N PRO A 36 9.13 5.11 -28.57
CA PRO A 36 8.66 6.40 -29.10
C PRO A 36 7.52 7.01 -28.30
N THR A 37 6.82 6.19 -27.50
CA THR A 37 5.72 6.62 -26.64
C THR A 37 5.82 5.95 -25.27
N THR A 38 5.39 6.67 -24.22
CA THR A 38 5.30 6.12 -22.86
C THR A 38 4.19 6.81 -22.08
N ASN A 39 3.67 6.13 -21.04
CA ASN A 39 2.76 6.77 -20.10
C ASN A 39 3.54 7.69 -19.18
N ILE A 40 2.96 8.85 -18.90
CA ILE A 40 3.60 9.85 -18.04
C ILE A 40 2.65 10.29 -16.92
N ILE A 41 3.26 10.83 -15.85
CA ILE A 41 2.58 11.55 -14.78
C ILE A 41 3.11 12.96 -14.74
N ILE A 42 2.21 13.94 -14.65
CA ILE A 42 2.50 15.37 -14.59
C ILE A 42 2.16 15.84 -13.17
N THR A 43 3.10 16.49 -12.50
CA THR A 43 2.91 17.09 -11.17
C THR A 43 2.71 18.60 -11.30
N PHE A 44 1.75 19.13 -10.55
CA PHE A 44 1.38 20.55 -10.55
C PHE A 44 1.88 21.28 -9.31
N ALA A 45 2.21 22.57 -9.48
CA ALA A 45 2.77 23.42 -8.42
C ALA A 45 1.82 23.67 -7.24
N THR A 46 0.51 23.57 -7.46
CA THR A 46 -0.51 23.80 -6.41
C THR A 46 -0.44 22.71 -5.34
N GLY A 47 -0.32 21.44 -5.74
CA GLY A 47 -0.30 20.29 -4.84
C GLY A 47 -1.57 20.16 -4.00
N THR A 48 -1.50 19.37 -2.93
CA THR A 48 -2.67 19.05 -2.08
C THR A 48 -2.57 19.62 -0.67
N SER A 49 -1.41 20.10 -0.25
CA SER A 49 -1.12 20.45 1.16
C SER A 49 -2.08 21.48 1.75
N ALA A 50 -2.47 22.51 1.00
CA ALA A 50 -3.41 23.53 1.49
C ALA A 50 -4.80 22.95 1.74
N VAL A 51 -5.27 22.05 0.88
CA VAL A 51 -6.57 21.37 1.04
C VAL A 51 -6.54 20.45 2.25
N LEU A 52 -5.47 19.64 2.37
CA LEU A 52 -5.32 18.70 3.49
C LEU A 52 -5.27 19.42 4.84
N SER A 53 -4.49 20.52 4.94
CA SER A 53 -4.45 21.35 6.15
C SER A 53 -5.83 21.94 6.48
N TYR A 54 -6.50 22.53 5.49
CA TYR A 54 -7.83 23.10 5.72
C TYR A 54 -8.82 22.06 6.24
N ILE A 55 -8.87 20.86 5.64
CA ILE A 55 -9.78 19.81 6.10
C ILE A 55 -9.39 19.30 7.49
N SER A 56 -8.10 19.13 7.79
CA SER A 56 -7.64 18.64 9.10
C SER A 56 -7.91 19.59 10.27
N GLU A 57 -7.97 20.90 10.00
CA GLU A 57 -8.23 21.96 10.99
C GLU A 57 -9.72 22.19 11.27
N ASN A 58 -10.62 21.57 10.50
CA ASN A 58 -12.05 21.73 10.63
C ASN A 58 -12.73 20.51 11.25
N ASP A 59 -13.76 20.74 12.04
CA ASP A 59 -14.59 19.68 12.62
C ASP A 59 -15.69 19.26 11.63
N PHE A 60 -15.94 17.95 11.59
CA PHE A 60 -16.99 17.34 10.79
C PHE A 60 -17.93 16.51 11.69
N PRO A 61 -19.24 16.49 11.43
CA PRO A 61 -20.22 15.81 12.29
C PRO A 61 -19.98 14.29 12.36
N ASP A 62 -19.46 13.72 11.30
CA ASP A 62 -19.13 12.30 11.18
C ASP A 62 -18.04 12.04 10.11
N ARG A 63 -17.55 10.81 10.06
CA ARG A 63 -16.51 10.40 9.11
C ARG A 63 -17.00 10.45 7.66
N ASP A 64 -18.24 10.15 7.39
CA ASP A 64 -18.78 10.12 6.03
C ASP A 64 -18.79 11.55 5.44
N THR A 65 -19.21 12.53 6.24
CA THR A 65 -19.15 13.96 5.87
C THR A 65 -17.70 14.44 5.69
N LEU A 66 -16.79 14.03 6.56
CA LEU A 66 -15.35 14.32 6.43
C LEU A 66 -14.80 13.80 5.08
N LEU A 67 -15.02 12.52 4.78
CA LEU A 67 -14.53 11.89 3.56
C LEU A 67 -15.12 12.51 2.29
N PHE A 68 -16.42 12.81 2.31
CA PHE A 68 -17.08 13.50 1.19
C PHE A 68 -16.49 14.90 0.97
N SER A 69 -16.28 15.67 2.05
CA SER A 69 -15.70 17.01 1.99
C SER A 69 -14.26 16.95 1.49
N LEU A 70 -13.44 16.04 2.01
CA LEU A 70 -12.06 15.83 1.60
C LEU A 70 -11.95 15.47 0.11
N ALA A 71 -12.68 14.45 -0.34
CA ALA A 71 -12.65 14.00 -1.73
C ALA A 71 -13.14 15.11 -2.68
N THR A 72 -14.19 15.84 -2.29
CA THR A 72 -14.72 16.96 -3.09
C THR A 72 -13.72 18.12 -3.18
N ALA A 73 -13.10 18.49 -2.06
CA ALA A 73 -12.13 19.60 -2.05
C ALA A 73 -10.88 19.26 -2.88
N LEU A 74 -10.35 18.04 -2.78
CA LEU A 74 -9.23 17.58 -3.60
C LEU A 74 -9.58 17.52 -5.09
N ASP A 75 -10.78 17.05 -5.45
CA ASP A 75 -11.24 17.01 -6.85
C ASP A 75 -11.39 18.43 -7.43
N ILE A 76 -11.98 19.37 -6.68
CA ILE A 76 -12.08 20.79 -7.09
C ILE A 76 -10.69 21.41 -7.26
N ASN A 77 -9.76 21.18 -6.32
CA ASN A 77 -8.39 21.66 -6.38
C ASN A 77 -7.72 21.17 -7.68
N SER A 78 -7.82 19.88 -7.97
CA SER A 78 -7.26 19.27 -9.18
C SER A 78 -7.88 19.83 -10.48
N VAL A 79 -9.21 20.06 -10.50
CA VAL A 79 -9.87 20.70 -11.66
C VAL A 79 -9.34 22.11 -11.91
N GLN A 80 -9.06 22.88 -10.85
CA GLN A 80 -8.56 24.25 -10.95
C GLN A 80 -7.09 24.30 -11.37
N SER A 81 -6.23 23.55 -10.65
CA SER A 81 -4.78 23.53 -10.90
C SER A 81 -4.40 23.01 -12.29
N GLN A 82 -5.14 22.01 -12.79
CA GLN A 82 -4.86 21.33 -14.04
C GLN A 82 -5.58 21.93 -15.26
N SER A 83 -6.36 23.00 -15.08
CA SER A 83 -7.32 23.49 -16.08
C SER A 83 -6.69 23.81 -17.43
N SER A 84 -5.54 24.53 -17.47
CA SER A 84 -4.87 24.91 -18.72
C SER A 84 -4.35 23.68 -19.48
N VAL A 85 -3.67 22.77 -18.75
CA VAL A 85 -3.12 21.54 -19.35
C VAL A 85 -4.24 20.63 -19.86
N ARG A 86 -5.32 20.45 -19.09
CA ARG A 86 -6.47 19.62 -19.50
C ARG A 86 -7.20 20.22 -20.72
N ASN A 87 -7.35 21.55 -20.78
CA ASN A 87 -7.92 22.23 -21.93
C ASN A 87 -7.03 22.05 -23.19
N PHE A 88 -5.71 22.13 -23.04
CA PHE A 88 -4.77 21.83 -24.12
C PHE A 88 -4.91 20.38 -24.58
N LEU A 89 -4.86 19.40 -23.65
CA LEU A 89 -5.01 17.98 -23.99
C LEU A 89 -6.35 17.65 -24.66
N ALA A 90 -7.44 18.34 -24.29
CA ALA A 90 -8.74 18.19 -24.93
C ALA A 90 -8.76 18.59 -26.42
N THR A 91 -7.76 19.36 -26.89
CA THR A 91 -7.59 19.67 -28.32
C THR A 91 -6.74 18.64 -29.06
N THR A 92 -6.24 17.63 -28.36
CA THR A 92 -5.39 16.55 -28.88
C THR A 92 -6.15 15.20 -28.88
N ASN A 93 -5.48 14.15 -29.38
CA ASN A 93 -6.01 12.78 -29.32
C ASN A 93 -5.46 11.98 -28.12
N PHE A 94 -4.74 12.60 -27.20
CA PHE A 94 -4.18 11.92 -26.03
C PHE A 94 -5.23 11.73 -24.94
N THR A 95 -5.23 10.55 -24.34
CA THR A 95 -6.09 10.23 -23.19
C THR A 95 -5.40 10.65 -21.91
N SER A 96 -6.12 11.36 -21.04
CA SER A 96 -5.62 11.74 -19.71
C SER A 96 -6.63 11.40 -18.61
N ASP A 97 -6.13 11.16 -17.39
CA ASP A 97 -6.96 10.87 -16.22
C ASP A 97 -6.42 11.62 -14.98
N PRO A 98 -7.25 12.43 -14.29
CA PRO A 98 -6.82 13.18 -13.12
C PRO A 98 -6.61 12.28 -11.91
N LEU A 99 -5.46 12.47 -11.26
CA LEU A 99 -5.09 11.89 -9.98
C LEU A 99 -5.29 12.96 -8.90
N TRP A 100 -6.58 13.21 -8.53
CA TRP A 100 -6.96 14.34 -7.68
C TRP A 100 -6.40 14.22 -6.25
N VAL A 101 -6.10 13.00 -5.77
CA VAL A 101 -5.55 12.77 -4.42
C VAL A 101 -4.11 13.27 -4.26
N THR A 102 -3.38 13.42 -5.38
CA THR A 102 -1.99 13.90 -5.43
C THR A 102 -1.82 15.19 -6.23
N ASP A 103 -2.92 15.74 -6.78
CA ASP A 103 -2.90 16.84 -7.76
C ASP A 103 -1.96 16.57 -8.94
N GLN A 104 -2.07 15.37 -9.49
CA GLN A 104 -1.31 14.93 -10.67
C GLN A 104 -2.24 14.59 -11.83
N LEU A 105 -1.70 14.53 -13.04
CA LEU A 105 -2.41 14.14 -14.25
C LEU A 105 -1.64 13.04 -14.98
N TRP A 106 -2.27 11.91 -15.17
CA TRP A 106 -1.74 10.84 -16.00
C TRP A 106 -2.09 11.05 -17.47
N VAL A 107 -1.15 10.79 -18.38
CA VAL A 107 -1.36 10.87 -19.84
C VAL A 107 -0.82 9.61 -20.51
N LYS A 108 -1.67 8.97 -21.29
CA LYS A 108 -1.38 7.71 -21.97
C LYS A 108 -0.60 7.93 -23.26
N ASP A 109 0.35 7.02 -23.56
CA ASP A 109 1.07 6.89 -24.83
C ASP A 109 1.66 8.24 -25.32
N SER A 110 2.22 9.04 -24.41
CA SER A 110 2.77 10.37 -24.67
C SER A 110 4.04 10.30 -25.51
N THR A 111 4.20 11.25 -26.43
CA THR A 111 5.43 11.42 -27.24
C THR A 111 6.36 12.48 -26.65
N VAL A 112 7.62 12.52 -27.10
CA VAL A 112 8.59 13.55 -26.67
C VAL A 112 8.15 14.96 -27.03
N GLU A 113 7.46 15.13 -28.15
CA GLU A 113 6.91 16.43 -28.60
C GLU A 113 5.81 16.90 -27.67
N LEU A 114 4.88 16.01 -27.29
CA LEU A 114 3.84 16.33 -26.31
C LEU A 114 4.45 16.73 -24.97
N VAL A 115 5.39 15.93 -24.45
CA VAL A 115 6.05 16.20 -23.17
C VAL A 115 6.77 17.54 -23.18
N SER A 116 7.43 17.89 -24.29
CA SER A 116 8.08 19.19 -24.45
C SER A 116 7.09 20.35 -24.39
N GLN A 117 5.90 20.20 -25.02
CA GLN A 117 4.82 21.20 -24.95
C GLN A 117 4.22 21.33 -23.56
N LEU A 118 4.02 20.19 -22.89
CA LEU A 118 3.49 20.16 -21.52
C LEU A 118 4.44 20.81 -20.50
N ALA A 119 5.75 20.71 -20.71
CA ALA A 119 6.74 21.32 -19.85
C ALA A 119 6.76 22.87 -19.95
N GLU A 120 6.19 23.47 -21.01
CA GLU A 120 6.10 24.94 -21.15
C GLU A 120 5.01 25.56 -20.26
N PHE A 121 4.06 24.77 -19.75
CA PHE A 121 3.03 25.27 -18.84
C PHE A 121 3.66 25.68 -17.50
N PRO A 122 3.41 26.92 -17.01
CA PRO A 122 4.05 27.41 -15.78
C PRO A 122 3.63 26.65 -14.53
N GLU A 123 2.40 26.12 -14.50
CA GLU A 123 1.85 25.33 -13.40
C GLU A 123 2.42 23.90 -13.31
N VAL A 124 3.01 23.39 -14.38
CA VAL A 124 3.70 22.09 -14.38
C VAL A 124 5.06 22.24 -13.73
N ILE A 125 5.36 21.42 -12.75
CA ILE A 125 6.67 21.42 -12.06
C ILE A 125 7.53 20.21 -12.41
N GLU A 126 6.90 19.05 -12.71
CA GLU A 126 7.59 17.82 -13.04
C GLU A 126 6.78 16.96 -13.99
N ILE A 127 7.46 16.24 -14.89
CA ILE A 127 6.90 15.22 -15.76
C ILE A 127 7.81 14.00 -15.69
N PHE A 128 7.28 12.85 -15.32
CA PHE A 128 8.03 11.60 -15.20
C PHE A 128 7.25 10.42 -15.77
N GLU A 129 7.95 9.30 -15.95
CA GLU A 129 7.38 8.06 -16.47
C GLU A 129 6.46 7.38 -15.44
N ASP A 130 5.37 6.78 -15.92
CA ASP A 130 4.48 5.92 -15.12
C ASP A 130 4.99 4.48 -15.16
N GLU A 131 6.04 4.18 -14.40
CA GLU A 131 6.61 2.84 -14.35
C GLU A 131 7.13 2.50 -12.94
N LEU A 132 6.62 1.41 -12.37
CA LEU A 132 7.19 0.79 -11.19
C LEU A 132 7.50 -0.68 -11.49
N THR A 133 8.73 -1.06 -11.23
CA THR A 133 9.14 -2.45 -11.28
C THR A 133 9.36 -2.97 -9.87
N PHE A 134 8.45 -3.77 -9.37
CA PHE A 134 8.72 -4.62 -8.22
C PHE A 134 8.13 -6.01 -8.49
N SER A 135 8.73 -7.02 -7.90
CA SER A 135 8.37 -8.40 -8.12
C SER A 135 7.66 -8.96 -6.89
N PHE A 136 6.47 -9.51 -7.09
CA PHE A 136 5.84 -10.42 -6.13
C PHE A 136 6.45 -11.83 -6.27
N SER A 137 7.75 -11.95 -6.52
CA SER A 137 8.42 -13.24 -6.66
C SER A 137 8.52 -13.93 -5.31
N GLU A 138 7.48 -14.64 -4.98
CA GLU A 138 7.45 -15.56 -3.86
C GLU A 138 8.04 -16.92 -4.30
N PRO A 139 8.85 -17.60 -3.45
CA PRO A 139 9.29 -18.94 -3.76
C PRO A 139 8.08 -19.85 -4.02
N SER A 140 8.12 -20.63 -5.08
CA SER A 140 7.04 -21.54 -5.45
C SER A 140 6.81 -22.57 -4.35
N SER A 141 5.73 -22.47 -3.62
CA SER A 141 5.29 -23.46 -2.64
C SER A 141 4.19 -24.34 -3.23
N PRO A 142 4.05 -25.59 -2.76
CA PRO A 142 2.98 -26.46 -3.21
C PRO A 142 1.60 -25.87 -2.95
N ILE A 143 0.68 -26.10 -3.89
CA ILE A 143 -0.74 -25.85 -3.70
C ILE A 143 -1.33 -27.00 -2.88
N LEU A 144 -2.09 -26.68 -1.85
CA LEU A 144 -2.75 -27.65 -0.97
C LEU A 144 -4.25 -27.62 -1.22
N THR A 145 -4.87 -28.76 -1.41
CA THR A 145 -6.34 -28.87 -1.50
C THR A 145 -6.92 -29.11 -0.11
N GLY A 146 -7.76 -28.21 0.35
CA GLY A 146 -8.31 -28.23 1.71
C GLY A 146 -7.30 -27.75 2.78
N ARG A 147 -7.81 -27.52 4.00
CA ARG A 147 -7.08 -26.90 5.13
C ARG A 147 -6.21 -27.87 5.95
N SER A 148 -5.90 -29.05 5.44
CA SER A 148 -5.17 -30.10 6.17
C SER A 148 -3.66 -29.85 6.26
N SER A 149 -3.24 -28.67 6.76
CA SER A 149 -1.82 -28.40 7.03
C SER A 149 -1.59 -28.21 8.52
N PRO A 150 -0.58 -28.85 9.12
CA PRO A 150 -0.14 -28.55 10.49
C PRO A 150 0.34 -27.11 10.69
N LEU A 151 0.54 -26.36 9.59
CA LEU A 151 0.97 -24.95 9.59
C LEU A 151 -0.21 -23.97 9.58
N ALA A 152 -1.47 -24.45 9.57
CA ALA A 152 -2.63 -23.60 9.32
C ALA A 152 -2.95 -22.58 10.43
N GLU A 153 -2.40 -22.75 11.62
CA GLU A 153 -2.81 -21.96 12.78
C GLU A 153 -1.66 -21.25 13.52
N TRP A 154 -0.39 -21.64 13.29
CA TRP A 154 0.74 -21.13 14.06
C TRP A 154 0.85 -19.59 14.06
N ASN A 155 0.56 -18.98 12.93
CA ASN A 155 0.64 -17.54 12.77
C ASN A 155 -0.47 -16.79 13.52
N LEU A 156 -1.67 -17.36 13.56
CA LEU A 156 -2.81 -16.81 14.31
C LEU A 156 -2.62 -16.98 15.83
N GLU A 157 -2.09 -18.14 16.27
CA GLU A 157 -1.71 -18.38 17.65
C GLU A 157 -0.65 -17.39 18.13
N LYS A 158 0.37 -17.11 17.28
CA LYS A 158 1.45 -16.17 17.61
C LYS A 158 0.94 -14.76 17.85
N VAL A 159 -0.04 -14.30 17.08
CA VAL A 159 -0.64 -12.97 17.28
C VAL A 159 -1.86 -12.98 18.19
N LYS A 160 -2.24 -14.15 18.76
CA LYS A 160 -3.40 -14.36 19.66
C LYS A 160 -4.69 -13.79 19.08
N ALA A 161 -4.94 -14.09 17.80
CA ALA A 161 -6.07 -13.54 17.06
C ALA A 161 -7.42 -14.02 17.62
N GLU A 162 -7.55 -15.33 17.91
CA GLU A 162 -8.79 -15.93 18.40
C GLU A 162 -9.15 -15.43 19.81
N GLU A 163 -8.15 -15.32 20.69
CA GLU A 163 -8.32 -14.81 22.04
C GLU A 163 -8.76 -13.34 22.02
N ALA A 164 -8.17 -12.52 21.14
CA ALA A 164 -8.55 -11.12 20.99
C ALA A 164 -9.98 -10.97 20.46
N VAL A 165 -10.38 -11.76 19.46
CA VAL A 165 -11.76 -11.76 18.93
C VAL A 165 -12.76 -12.23 20.00
N THR A 166 -12.39 -13.23 20.78
CA THR A 166 -13.21 -13.71 21.90
C THR A 166 -13.37 -12.63 22.96
N LEU A 167 -12.29 -11.97 23.36
CA LEU A 167 -12.36 -10.84 24.30
C LEU A 167 -13.21 -9.70 23.74
N LEU A 168 -13.03 -9.31 22.48
CA LEU A 168 -13.83 -8.27 21.82
C LEU A 168 -15.33 -8.57 21.92
N LYS A 169 -15.74 -9.80 21.61
CA LYS A 169 -17.14 -10.25 21.70
C LYS A 169 -17.70 -10.26 23.12
N ASN A 170 -16.84 -10.46 24.12
CA ASN A 170 -17.24 -10.43 25.53
C ASN A 170 -17.41 -9.01 26.09
N VAL A 171 -16.61 -8.03 25.60
CA VAL A 171 -16.61 -6.66 26.11
C VAL A 171 -17.46 -5.69 25.29
N SER A 172 -17.87 -6.07 24.09
CA SER A 172 -18.63 -5.23 23.18
C SER A 172 -19.92 -5.92 22.74
N THR A 173 -21.06 -5.30 23.03
CA THR A 173 -22.39 -5.82 22.65
C THR A 173 -22.84 -5.36 21.26
N ASN A 174 -22.22 -4.31 20.72
CA ASN A 174 -22.51 -3.76 19.40
C ASN A 174 -21.18 -3.52 18.66
N ILE A 175 -20.69 -4.57 18.00
CA ILE A 175 -19.44 -4.50 17.25
C ILE A 175 -19.73 -3.95 15.86
N PRO A 176 -19.13 -2.80 15.47
CA PRO A 176 -19.34 -2.23 14.15
C PRO A 176 -18.69 -3.09 13.06
N THR A 177 -19.26 -3.05 11.87
CA THR A 177 -18.66 -3.69 10.69
C THR A 177 -17.41 -2.93 10.26
N ILE A 178 -16.27 -3.56 10.36
CA ILE A 178 -15.00 -2.99 9.88
C ILE A 178 -14.77 -3.41 8.44
N ARG A 179 -14.51 -2.42 7.59
CA ARG A 179 -14.13 -2.60 6.18
C ARG A 179 -12.62 -2.48 6.05
N VAL A 180 -11.99 -3.48 5.45
CA VAL A 180 -10.54 -3.52 5.16
C VAL A 180 -10.35 -3.53 3.65
N CYS A 181 -9.53 -2.63 3.13
CA CYS A 181 -9.16 -2.63 1.72
C CYS A 181 -7.78 -3.24 1.55
N THR A 182 -7.60 -4.06 0.51
CA THR A 182 -6.29 -4.46 0.00
C THR A 182 -6.01 -3.73 -1.32
N ILE A 183 -4.83 -3.11 -1.45
CA ILE A 183 -4.29 -2.64 -2.73
C ILE A 183 -3.22 -3.63 -3.14
N ASP A 184 -3.53 -4.50 -4.12
CA ASP A 184 -2.71 -5.67 -4.43
C ASP A 184 -3.00 -6.20 -5.86
N THR A 185 -2.73 -7.46 -6.14
CA THR A 185 -2.96 -8.11 -7.45
C THR A 185 -4.42 -8.49 -7.72
N GLY A 186 -5.33 -8.17 -6.81
CA GLY A 186 -6.74 -8.55 -6.84
C GLY A 186 -7.06 -9.72 -5.90
N VAL A 187 -8.27 -10.27 -6.02
CA VAL A 187 -8.77 -11.34 -5.12
C VAL A 187 -9.64 -12.33 -5.88
N ARG A 188 -9.47 -13.64 -5.63
CA ARG A 188 -10.41 -14.66 -6.06
C ARG A 188 -11.64 -14.65 -5.15
N VAL A 189 -12.68 -13.92 -5.52
CA VAL A 189 -13.88 -13.70 -4.70
C VAL A 189 -14.69 -14.97 -4.46
N THR A 190 -14.57 -15.98 -5.33
CA THR A 190 -15.31 -17.25 -5.23
C THR A 190 -14.72 -18.21 -4.20
N HIS A 191 -13.50 -17.95 -3.72
CA HIS A 191 -12.82 -18.80 -2.76
C HIS A 191 -13.66 -19.00 -1.48
N GLU A 192 -13.76 -20.26 -0.99
CA GLU A 192 -14.64 -20.63 0.14
C GLU A 192 -14.37 -19.81 1.40
N SER A 193 -13.11 -19.44 1.66
CA SER A 193 -12.74 -18.63 2.83
C SER A 193 -12.96 -17.13 2.63
N LEU A 194 -13.23 -16.64 1.42
CA LEU A 194 -13.30 -15.20 1.10
C LEU A 194 -14.70 -14.72 0.72
N ARG A 195 -15.48 -15.56 0.04
CA ARG A 195 -16.79 -15.17 -0.52
C ARG A 195 -17.77 -14.65 0.54
N GLY A 196 -17.70 -15.14 1.79
CA GLY A 196 -18.62 -14.78 2.88
C GLY A 196 -18.30 -13.43 3.52
N SER A 197 -17.06 -12.95 3.40
CA SER A 197 -16.58 -11.69 3.96
C SER A 197 -16.41 -10.59 2.92
N TYR A 198 -16.71 -10.84 1.64
CA TYR A 198 -16.70 -9.81 0.59
C TYR A 198 -17.76 -8.73 0.86
N LEU A 199 -17.38 -7.45 0.68
CA LEU A 199 -18.29 -6.32 0.89
C LEU A 199 -19.45 -6.29 -0.13
N GLY A 200 -19.22 -6.77 -1.36
CA GLY A 200 -20.21 -6.69 -2.45
C GLY A 200 -20.06 -5.39 -3.24
N GLU A 201 -21.17 -4.70 -3.48
CA GLU A 201 -21.18 -3.40 -4.18
C GLU A 201 -20.20 -2.43 -3.49
N TYR A 202 -19.43 -1.68 -4.27
CA TYR A 202 -18.28 -0.84 -3.81
C TYR A 202 -17.09 -1.63 -3.20
N GLY A 203 -17.09 -2.94 -3.29
CA GLY A 203 -15.99 -3.78 -2.77
C GLY A 203 -14.86 -4.06 -3.75
N TRP A 204 -14.97 -3.57 -5.00
CA TRP A 204 -14.00 -3.85 -6.05
C TRP A 204 -13.73 -2.67 -6.95
N PHE A 205 -12.45 -2.47 -7.27
CA PHE A 205 -12.01 -1.54 -8.31
C PHE A 205 -10.76 -2.06 -9.03
N ASP A 206 -10.72 -1.89 -10.36
CA ASP A 206 -9.60 -2.29 -11.22
C ASP A 206 -9.31 -1.13 -12.20
N PRO A 207 -8.39 -0.21 -11.85
CA PRO A 207 -8.09 0.94 -12.71
C PRO A 207 -7.42 0.56 -14.02
N GLY A 208 -6.63 -0.52 -14.05
CA GLY A 208 -5.87 -0.96 -15.21
C GLY A 208 -6.72 -1.69 -16.25
N LEU A 209 -7.24 -2.87 -15.89
CA LEU A 209 -8.03 -3.72 -16.81
C LEU A 209 -9.51 -3.40 -16.80
N ARG A 210 -9.99 -2.62 -15.82
CA ARG A 210 -11.40 -2.23 -15.66
C ARG A 210 -12.38 -3.40 -15.62
N SER A 211 -11.96 -4.49 -14.94
CA SER A 211 -12.84 -5.64 -14.76
C SER A 211 -13.98 -5.32 -13.79
N ASP A 212 -15.18 -5.76 -14.10
CA ASP A 212 -16.38 -5.53 -13.28
C ASP A 212 -16.46 -6.42 -12.04
N LEU A 213 -15.72 -7.52 -12.03
CA LEU A 213 -15.71 -8.51 -10.95
C LEU A 213 -14.31 -8.74 -10.41
N PRO A 214 -14.19 -8.97 -9.08
CA PRO A 214 -12.92 -9.32 -8.48
C PRO A 214 -12.28 -10.53 -9.15
N ASN A 215 -11.01 -10.38 -9.48
CA ASN A 215 -10.17 -11.42 -10.05
C ASN A 215 -8.74 -11.24 -9.56
N ASP A 216 -7.96 -12.32 -9.60
CA ASP A 216 -6.55 -12.31 -9.29
C ASP A 216 -5.82 -13.25 -10.26
N MET A 217 -4.85 -12.72 -10.99
CA MET A 217 -4.07 -13.48 -11.99
C MET A 217 -2.68 -13.87 -11.48
N ASN A 218 -2.31 -13.42 -10.25
CA ASN A 218 -1.03 -13.70 -9.61
C ASN A 218 -1.21 -14.61 -8.38
N GLY A 219 -2.16 -14.27 -7.51
CA GLY A 219 -2.49 -14.99 -6.29
C GLY A 219 -1.99 -14.32 -5.01
N HIS A 220 -1.15 -13.30 -5.12
CA HIS A 220 -0.61 -12.59 -3.97
C HIS A 220 -1.73 -11.88 -3.17
N GLY A 221 -2.58 -11.10 -3.83
CA GLY A 221 -3.68 -10.38 -3.17
C GLY A 221 -4.75 -11.29 -2.60
N THR A 222 -5.02 -12.45 -3.23
CA THR A 222 -5.91 -13.49 -2.66
C THR A 222 -5.36 -14.02 -1.34
N HIS A 223 -4.06 -14.29 -1.27
CA HIS A 223 -3.38 -14.77 -0.07
C HIS A 223 -3.40 -13.72 1.05
N VAL A 224 -3.03 -12.48 0.73
CA VAL A 224 -3.04 -11.34 1.66
C VAL A 224 -4.44 -11.12 2.24
N THR A 225 -5.48 -11.06 1.39
CA THR A 225 -6.87 -10.87 1.83
C THR A 225 -7.33 -12.04 2.71
N GLY A 226 -6.92 -13.26 2.38
CA GLY A 226 -7.19 -14.46 3.19
C GLY A 226 -6.60 -14.37 4.59
N THR A 227 -5.38 -13.86 4.71
CA THR A 227 -4.71 -13.67 6.02
C THR A 227 -5.38 -12.57 6.86
N ILE A 228 -6.01 -11.57 6.26
CA ILE A 228 -6.78 -10.54 6.99
C ILE A 228 -8.12 -11.09 7.48
N ALA A 229 -8.99 -11.51 6.53
CA ALA A 229 -10.42 -11.71 6.75
C ALA A 229 -10.93 -13.08 6.29
N GLY A 230 -10.02 -14.03 6.07
CA GLY A 230 -10.39 -15.37 5.62
C GLY A 230 -11.15 -16.15 6.68
N LEU A 231 -12.28 -16.70 6.27
CA LEU A 231 -13.07 -17.60 7.12
C LEU A 231 -12.36 -18.95 7.29
N GLY A 232 -12.69 -19.63 8.37
CA GLY A 232 -12.25 -21.01 8.57
C GLY A 232 -10.86 -21.16 9.17
N GLY A 233 -10.35 -20.20 9.93
CA GLY A 233 -9.11 -20.32 10.69
C GLY A 233 -7.86 -19.96 9.89
N ILE A 234 -7.97 -19.11 8.85
CA ILE A 234 -6.81 -18.56 8.14
C ILE A 234 -6.68 -17.04 8.31
N GLY A 235 -7.77 -16.35 8.67
CA GLY A 235 -7.80 -14.89 8.82
C GLY A 235 -7.67 -14.45 10.26
N VAL A 236 -6.95 -13.35 10.48
CA VAL A 236 -6.77 -12.71 11.79
C VAL A 236 -8.10 -12.16 12.33
N TYR A 237 -8.90 -11.53 11.47
CA TYR A 237 -10.22 -11.01 11.82
C TYR A 237 -11.29 -11.40 10.80
N PRO A 238 -11.85 -12.62 10.89
CA PRO A 238 -12.82 -13.13 9.92
C PRO A 238 -14.15 -12.36 9.86
N ASP A 239 -14.48 -11.58 10.90
CA ASP A 239 -15.70 -10.77 10.96
C ASP A 239 -15.57 -9.44 10.17
N ALA A 240 -14.37 -9.08 9.71
CA ALA A 240 -14.16 -7.93 8.81
C ALA A 240 -14.81 -8.17 7.44
N LYS A 241 -15.25 -7.08 6.80
CA LYS A 241 -15.63 -7.09 5.38
C LYS A 241 -14.46 -6.59 4.55
N TRP A 242 -13.99 -7.44 3.63
CA TRP A 242 -12.93 -7.05 2.73
C TRP A 242 -13.47 -6.40 1.45
N MET A 243 -12.69 -5.48 0.95
CA MET A 243 -12.77 -4.85 -0.35
C MET A 243 -11.37 -4.81 -0.96
N SER A 244 -11.25 -4.71 -2.27
CA SER A 244 -9.94 -4.75 -2.92
C SER A 244 -9.89 -3.82 -4.12
N CYS A 245 -8.76 -3.12 -4.23
CA CYS A 245 -8.38 -2.42 -5.45
C CYS A 245 -7.20 -3.16 -6.10
N LYS A 246 -7.33 -3.47 -7.39
CA LYS A 246 -6.28 -4.14 -8.16
C LYS A 246 -5.26 -3.12 -8.65
N GLY A 247 -4.34 -2.74 -7.78
CA GLY A 247 -3.25 -1.80 -8.08
C GLY A 247 -2.10 -2.42 -8.87
N CYS A 248 -2.09 -3.76 -8.99
CA CYS A 248 -1.05 -4.50 -9.71
C CYS A 248 -1.69 -5.52 -10.65
N ALA A 249 -1.24 -5.55 -11.91
CA ALA A 249 -1.84 -6.46 -12.91
C ALA A 249 -1.43 -7.92 -12.69
N THR A 250 -0.13 -8.19 -12.72
CA THR A 250 0.44 -9.52 -12.47
C THR A 250 1.63 -9.40 -11.54
N ASN A 251 2.82 -9.16 -12.10
CA ASN A 251 4.06 -8.90 -11.35
C ASN A 251 4.47 -7.43 -11.38
N PHE A 252 3.68 -6.60 -12.04
CA PHE A 252 3.95 -5.18 -12.22
C PHE A 252 2.82 -4.35 -11.66
N CYS A 253 3.16 -3.23 -11.05
CA CYS A 253 2.24 -2.18 -10.67
C CYS A 253 2.67 -0.90 -11.35
N SER A 254 1.73 -0.06 -11.78
CA SER A 254 2.02 1.29 -12.22
C SER A 254 1.78 2.28 -11.09
N MET A 255 2.47 3.40 -11.10
CA MET A 255 2.18 4.48 -10.14
C MET A 255 0.75 4.98 -10.32
N TYR A 256 0.28 5.07 -11.57
CA TYR A 256 -1.09 5.42 -11.90
C TYR A 256 -2.10 4.50 -11.21
N ASP A 257 -1.96 3.17 -11.37
CA ASP A 257 -2.91 2.22 -10.79
C ASP A 257 -2.92 2.28 -9.25
N LEU A 258 -1.74 2.42 -8.63
CA LEU A 258 -1.61 2.53 -7.18
C LEU A 258 -2.21 3.82 -6.63
N ILE A 259 -1.95 4.98 -7.28
CA ILE A 259 -2.54 6.27 -6.88
C ILE A 259 -4.06 6.26 -7.11
N ARG A 260 -4.54 5.67 -8.22
CA ARG A 260 -5.98 5.49 -8.49
C ARG A 260 -6.65 4.63 -7.41
N CYS A 261 -5.99 3.57 -6.95
CA CYS A 261 -6.45 2.80 -5.81
C CYS A 261 -6.47 3.63 -4.53
N GLY A 262 -5.41 4.41 -4.27
CA GLY A 262 -5.34 5.31 -3.13
C GLY A 262 -6.48 6.33 -3.11
N GLN A 263 -6.81 6.88 -4.26
CA GLN A 263 -7.91 7.80 -4.49
C GLN A 263 -9.28 7.12 -4.26
N TRP A 264 -9.47 5.90 -4.80
CA TRP A 264 -10.69 5.12 -4.64
C TRP A 264 -10.95 4.73 -3.17
N VAL A 265 -9.91 4.46 -2.40
CA VAL A 265 -9.99 4.18 -0.95
C VAL A 265 -10.68 5.31 -0.20
N LEU A 266 -10.44 6.58 -0.54
CA LEU A 266 -11.08 7.72 0.12
C LEU A 266 -12.56 7.86 -0.23
N CYS A 267 -12.93 7.55 -1.45
CA CYS A 267 -14.31 7.67 -1.91
C CYS A 267 -14.62 6.61 -2.98
N PRO A 268 -14.98 5.38 -2.57
CA PRO A 268 -15.23 4.27 -3.47
C PRO A 268 -16.30 4.58 -4.52
N SER A 269 -16.09 4.08 -5.72
CA SER A 269 -17.05 4.08 -6.83
C SER A 269 -17.37 2.66 -7.24
N LEU A 270 -18.37 2.51 -8.11
CA LEU A 270 -18.58 1.26 -8.85
C LEU A 270 -17.36 0.95 -9.75
N PRO A 271 -17.17 -0.29 -10.21
CA PRO A 271 -16.03 -0.69 -11.04
C PRO A 271 -15.83 0.18 -12.28
N ASN A 272 -16.90 0.69 -12.87
CA ASN A 272 -16.85 1.60 -14.02
C ASN A 272 -16.54 3.07 -13.68
N GLY A 273 -16.20 3.36 -12.41
CA GLY A 273 -15.89 4.70 -11.91
C GLY A 273 -17.08 5.61 -11.61
N SER A 274 -18.33 5.12 -11.85
CA SER A 274 -19.54 5.90 -11.56
C SER A 274 -20.02 5.77 -10.11
N ARG A 275 -20.97 6.61 -9.70
CA ARG A 275 -21.67 6.50 -8.41
C ARG A 275 -20.74 6.46 -7.21
N ARG A 276 -19.84 7.44 -7.08
CA ARG A 276 -18.99 7.57 -5.89
C ARG A 276 -19.85 7.64 -4.62
N ASP A 277 -19.45 6.90 -3.58
CA ASP A 277 -20.08 6.90 -2.26
C ASP A 277 -18.99 6.81 -1.17
N CYS A 278 -18.59 7.97 -0.63
CA CYS A 278 -17.52 8.05 0.35
C CYS A 278 -17.89 7.36 1.68
N SER A 279 -19.17 7.13 1.98
CA SER A 279 -19.60 6.36 3.15
C SER A 279 -19.16 4.89 3.10
N LYS A 280 -18.76 4.41 1.92
CA LYS A 280 -18.25 3.04 1.72
C LYS A 280 -16.74 2.91 1.92
N ALA A 281 -16.03 4.02 2.15
CA ALA A 281 -14.59 4.00 2.38
C ALA A 281 -14.18 3.00 3.48
N PRO A 282 -13.07 2.26 3.31
CA PRO A 282 -12.56 1.34 4.33
C PRO A 282 -12.08 2.10 5.57
N HIS A 283 -11.98 1.41 6.70
CA HIS A 283 -11.41 1.95 7.92
C HIS A 283 -9.89 1.86 7.93
N LEU A 284 -9.34 0.90 7.22
CA LEU A 284 -7.90 0.70 7.05
C LEU A 284 -7.60 0.12 5.67
N VAL A 285 -6.36 0.28 5.24
CA VAL A 285 -5.86 -0.24 3.97
C VAL A 285 -4.57 -1.04 4.19
N SER A 286 -4.51 -2.25 3.64
CA SER A 286 -3.36 -3.15 3.67
C SER A 286 -2.64 -3.11 2.34
N ASN A 287 -1.33 -2.84 2.39
CA ASN A 287 -0.46 -2.64 1.24
C ASN A 287 0.75 -3.57 1.38
N SER A 288 0.67 -4.74 0.76
CA SER A 288 1.72 -5.75 0.82
C SER A 288 2.73 -5.59 -0.32
N TRP A 289 3.20 -4.36 -0.53
CA TRP A 289 4.17 -3.99 -1.56
C TRP A 289 5.10 -2.88 -1.06
N ALA A 290 6.30 -2.84 -1.60
CA ALA A 290 7.29 -1.81 -1.34
C ALA A 290 8.21 -1.64 -2.55
N VAL A 291 8.72 -0.44 -2.75
CA VAL A 291 9.76 -0.14 -3.76
C VAL A 291 11.05 0.29 -3.06
N ALA A 292 12.17 0.25 -3.79
CA ALA A 292 13.41 0.79 -3.29
C ALA A 292 13.24 2.27 -2.92
N TYR A 293 13.76 2.66 -1.77
CA TYR A 293 13.59 4.02 -1.26
C TYR A 293 14.83 4.86 -1.53
N THR A 294 14.62 5.99 -2.21
CA THR A 294 15.60 7.06 -2.33
C THR A 294 15.04 8.33 -1.69
N PRO A 295 15.87 9.34 -1.33
CA PRO A 295 15.38 10.59 -0.74
C PRO A 295 14.35 11.32 -1.60
N GLU A 296 14.34 11.08 -2.90
CA GLU A 296 13.44 11.69 -3.88
C GLU A 296 12.13 10.90 -4.07
N THR A 297 12.00 9.72 -3.46
CA THR A 297 10.81 8.87 -3.61
C THR A 297 9.68 9.38 -2.72
N THR A 298 8.76 10.16 -3.28
CA THR A 298 7.65 10.80 -2.53
C THR A 298 6.29 10.69 -3.23
N TRP A 299 6.22 9.98 -4.35
CA TRP A 299 5.05 9.94 -5.24
C TRP A 299 3.76 9.45 -4.59
N PHE A 300 3.82 8.77 -3.44
CA PHE A 300 2.65 8.26 -2.70
C PHE A 300 2.40 9.00 -1.38
N ASP A 301 3.24 9.96 -0.99
CA ASP A 301 3.13 10.68 0.29
C ASP A 301 1.78 11.39 0.44
N ASP A 302 1.31 12.05 -0.62
CA ASP A 302 0.02 12.76 -0.59
C ASP A 302 -1.16 11.81 -0.42
N VAL A 303 -1.08 10.59 -0.97
CA VAL A 303 -2.08 9.54 -0.76
C VAL A 303 -2.14 9.17 0.72
N VAL A 304 -0.98 8.91 1.34
CA VAL A 304 -0.89 8.56 2.77
C VAL A 304 -1.39 9.71 3.64
N ARG A 305 -0.99 10.96 3.34
CA ARG A 305 -1.49 12.15 4.06
C ARG A 305 -3.01 12.30 3.94
N ALA A 306 -3.56 12.09 2.74
CA ALA A 306 -5.01 12.15 2.53
C ALA A 306 -5.74 11.01 3.28
N TRP A 307 -5.15 9.81 3.39
CA TRP A 307 -5.70 8.73 4.19
C TRP A 307 -5.73 9.08 5.69
N HIS A 308 -4.67 9.68 6.24
CA HIS A 308 -4.67 10.16 7.63
C HIS A 308 -5.78 11.18 7.87
N VAL A 309 -5.91 12.19 7.01
CA VAL A 309 -6.98 13.19 7.10
C VAL A 309 -8.37 12.54 6.99
N GLY A 310 -8.53 11.54 6.10
CA GLY A 310 -9.77 10.76 5.91
C GLY A 310 -10.02 9.71 6.98
N ARG A 311 -9.15 9.60 7.99
CA ARG A 311 -9.21 8.58 9.05
C ARG A 311 -9.24 7.16 8.48
N VAL A 312 -8.37 6.88 7.50
CA VAL A 312 -8.09 5.55 6.97
C VAL A 312 -6.71 5.15 7.45
N VAL A 313 -6.60 4.06 8.21
CA VAL A 313 -5.32 3.62 8.77
C VAL A 313 -4.49 2.91 7.71
N PRO A 314 -3.28 3.41 7.34
CA PRO A 314 -2.40 2.77 6.38
C PRO A 314 -1.50 1.72 7.04
N VAL A 315 -1.51 0.48 6.51
CA VAL A 315 -0.64 -0.62 6.94
C VAL A 315 0.18 -1.08 5.75
N PHE A 316 1.50 -1.19 5.90
CA PHE A 316 2.43 -1.55 4.83
C PHE A 316 3.41 -2.64 5.25
N GLY A 317 3.77 -3.52 4.31
CA GLY A 317 4.98 -4.32 4.42
C GLY A 317 6.22 -3.43 4.21
N ILE A 318 7.30 -3.71 4.96
CA ILE A 318 8.51 -2.86 4.91
C ILE A 318 9.55 -3.28 3.87
N GLY A 319 9.27 -4.33 3.08
CA GLY A 319 10.18 -4.85 2.05
C GLY A 319 10.90 -6.13 2.44
N ASN A 320 11.50 -6.80 1.44
CA ASN A 320 12.13 -8.10 1.57
C ASN A 320 13.63 -8.06 1.20
N ASP A 321 14.29 -6.92 1.44
CA ASP A 321 15.70 -6.67 1.11
C ASP A 321 16.65 -6.88 2.29
N GLY A 322 16.20 -7.62 3.31
CA GLY A 322 17.02 -8.01 4.45
C GLY A 322 18.21 -8.90 4.06
N PRO A 323 19.08 -9.22 5.01
CA PRO A 323 19.01 -8.90 6.43
C PRO A 323 19.77 -7.63 6.84
N ASN A 324 20.32 -6.85 5.93
CA ASN A 324 21.15 -5.69 6.23
C ASN A 324 20.33 -4.54 6.88
N CYS A 325 20.99 -3.70 7.70
CA CYS A 325 20.37 -2.48 8.20
C CYS A 325 20.12 -1.46 7.07
N GLY A 326 19.07 -0.62 7.21
CA GLY A 326 18.78 0.45 6.26
C GLY A 326 18.17 -0.01 4.95
N THR A 327 17.43 -1.14 4.97
CA THR A 327 16.83 -1.75 3.77
C THR A 327 15.31 -1.57 3.69
N VAL A 328 14.72 -0.76 4.58
CA VAL A 328 13.27 -0.51 4.58
C VAL A 328 12.83 0.18 3.29
N GLY A 329 11.87 -0.42 2.60
CA GLY A 329 11.31 0.11 1.37
C GLY A 329 10.20 1.16 1.59
N TYR A 330 9.89 1.91 0.52
CA TYR A 330 8.84 2.91 0.48
C TYR A 330 7.52 2.26 -0.04
N PRO A 331 6.33 2.62 0.47
CA PRO A 331 6.00 3.58 1.54
C PRO A 331 6.09 3.07 2.99
N GLY A 332 6.54 1.83 3.25
CA GLY A 332 6.69 1.27 4.60
C GLY A 332 7.62 2.08 5.54
N SER A 333 8.44 2.95 4.95
CA SER A 333 9.44 3.81 5.60
C SER A 333 8.93 5.16 6.10
N ILE A 334 7.72 5.59 5.67
CA ILE A 334 7.14 6.88 6.03
C ILE A 334 6.13 6.74 7.19
N ASP A 335 5.23 7.70 7.37
CA ASP A 335 4.21 7.71 8.45
C ASP A 335 3.06 6.74 8.16
N VAL A 336 3.32 5.46 8.32
CA VAL A 336 2.40 4.33 8.17
C VAL A 336 2.73 3.25 9.21
N ILE A 337 1.84 2.30 9.45
CA ILE A 337 2.19 1.12 10.24
C ILE A 337 3.03 0.18 9.36
N GLY A 338 4.36 0.25 9.52
CA GLY A 338 5.33 -0.57 8.80
C GLY A 338 5.57 -1.90 9.52
N VAL A 339 5.25 -3.01 8.84
CA VAL A 339 5.27 -4.35 9.45
C VAL A 339 6.42 -5.18 8.88
N GLY A 340 7.34 -5.61 9.77
CA GLY A 340 8.40 -6.56 9.48
C GLY A 340 7.96 -8.01 9.68
N ALA A 341 8.76 -8.97 9.19
CA ALA A 341 8.41 -10.39 9.20
C ALA A 341 9.20 -11.20 10.23
N THR A 342 8.49 -12.00 11.05
CA THR A 342 9.09 -13.00 11.94
C THR A 342 8.85 -14.43 11.44
N THR A 343 9.69 -15.35 11.95
CA THR A 343 9.60 -16.79 11.73
C THR A 343 8.71 -17.47 12.78
N THR A 344 8.44 -18.77 12.61
CA THR A 344 7.74 -19.60 13.59
C THR A 344 8.42 -19.66 14.96
N THR A 345 9.72 -19.39 15.02
CA THR A 345 10.53 -19.40 16.24
C THR A 345 10.73 -18.01 16.85
N ASP A 346 10.00 -17.00 16.39
CA ASP A 346 10.10 -15.62 16.85
C ASP A 346 11.45 -14.93 16.56
N ALA A 347 12.20 -15.43 15.59
CA ALA A 347 13.36 -14.76 15.02
C ALA A 347 12.89 -13.82 13.89
N ILE A 348 13.70 -12.78 13.60
CA ILE A 348 13.47 -11.99 12.38
C ILE A 348 13.68 -12.88 11.15
N ALA A 349 12.76 -12.81 10.18
CA ALA A 349 12.92 -13.55 8.94
C ALA A 349 14.11 -13.01 8.14
N PRO A 350 14.98 -13.87 7.55
CA PRO A 350 16.21 -13.43 6.91
C PRO A 350 16.00 -12.43 5.74
N PHE A 351 14.85 -12.48 5.11
CA PHE A 351 14.48 -11.57 4.03
C PHE A 351 13.90 -10.25 4.54
N SER A 352 13.35 -10.20 5.77
CA SER A 352 12.70 -8.99 6.27
C SER A 352 13.64 -7.79 6.22
N SER A 353 13.23 -6.73 5.54
CA SER A 353 13.95 -5.45 5.61
C SER A 353 14.10 -4.98 7.06
N VAL A 354 15.17 -4.25 7.33
CA VAL A 354 15.58 -3.78 8.66
C VAL A 354 15.87 -2.29 8.58
N GLY A 355 15.43 -1.53 9.59
CA GLY A 355 15.70 -0.09 9.68
C GLY A 355 17.16 0.25 10.06
N PRO A 356 17.42 1.53 10.29
CA PRO A 356 16.48 2.66 10.20
C PRO A 356 16.00 2.92 8.78
N SER A 357 14.95 3.76 8.65
CA SER A 357 14.60 4.32 7.33
C SER A 357 15.73 5.22 6.83
N ILE A 358 15.71 5.61 5.56
CA ILE A 358 16.72 6.50 4.98
C ILE A 358 16.80 7.87 5.68
N HIS A 359 15.72 8.29 6.37
CA HIS A 359 15.68 9.50 7.19
C HIS A 359 16.00 9.25 8.67
N GLY A 360 16.49 8.05 9.03
CA GLY A 360 16.83 7.70 10.40
C GLY A 360 15.63 7.40 11.31
N VAL A 361 14.41 7.33 10.77
CA VAL A 361 13.21 7.00 11.53
C VAL A 361 13.23 5.54 11.94
N LEU A 362 12.72 5.25 13.15
CA LEU A 362 12.54 3.88 13.63
C LEU A 362 11.56 3.12 12.72
N LYS A 363 12.04 2.06 12.11
CA LYS A 363 11.30 1.07 11.34
C LYS A 363 11.95 -0.32 11.50
N PRO A 364 11.16 -1.41 11.41
CA PRO A 364 9.69 -1.45 11.36
C PRO A 364 9.06 -0.79 12.58
N ASP A 365 7.74 -0.53 12.52
CA ASP A 365 6.98 -0.13 13.70
C ASP A 365 6.75 -1.34 14.61
N VAL A 366 6.32 -2.45 13.99
CA VAL A 366 6.12 -3.76 14.63
C VAL A 366 6.52 -4.88 13.67
N THR A 367 6.61 -6.10 14.19
CA THR A 367 6.75 -7.32 13.38
C THR A 367 5.55 -8.25 13.54
N ALA A 368 5.37 -9.16 12.58
CA ALA A 368 4.33 -10.19 12.62
C ALA A 368 4.79 -11.46 11.91
N PRO A 369 4.09 -12.59 12.06
CA PRO A 369 4.34 -13.81 11.31
C PRO A 369 4.40 -13.55 9.81
N GLY A 370 5.55 -13.82 9.17
CA GLY A 370 5.74 -13.57 7.75
C GLY A 370 6.42 -14.71 7.00
N GLN A 371 6.88 -15.77 7.70
CA GLN A 371 7.51 -16.92 7.06
C GLN A 371 6.62 -18.15 7.12
N ASN A 372 6.38 -18.81 5.98
CA ASN A 372 5.54 -20.01 5.88
C ASN A 372 4.10 -19.80 6.38
N VAL A 373 3.46 -18.74 5.95
CA VAL A 373 2.06 -18.43 6.26
C VAL A 373 1.14 -19.12 5.26
N LEU A 374 0.20 -19.93 5.77
CA LEU A 374 -0.84 -20.56 4.96
C LEU A 374 -2.02 -19.61 4.77
N SER A 375 -2.48 -19.43 3.53
CA SER A 375 -3.69 -18.67 3.23
C SER A 375 -4.32 -19.13 1.91
N ALA A 376 -5.39 -18.44 1.47
CA ALA A 376 -6.14 -18.75 0.27
C ALA A 376 -5.27 -18.68 -1.00
N ALA A 377 -5.43 -19.61 -1.92
CA ALA A 377 -4.83 -19.58 -3.24
C ALA A 377 -5.83 -19.13 -4.31
N HIS A 378 -5.34 -18.46 -5.35
CA HIS A 378 -6.20 -17.97 -6.46
C HIS A 378 -6.53 -19.06 -7.49
N THR A 379 -5.88 -20.22 -7.43
CA THR A 379 -5.98 -21.28 -8.44
C THR A 379 -7.23 -22.13 -8.34
N GLY A 380 -7.86 -22.19 -7.15
CA GLY A 380 -9.10 -22.92 -6.94
C GLY A 380 -9.91 -22.36 -5.76
N ASP A 381 -11.20 -22.71 -5.68
CA ASP A 381 -12.11 -22.18 -4.67
C ASP A 381 -11.90 -22.77 -3.27
N ASN A 382 -11.17 -23.87 -3.17
CA ASN A 382 -10.80 -24.58 -1.94
C ASN A 382 -9.30 -24.91 -1.89
N GLU A 383 -8.48 -24.16 -2.60
CA GLU A 383 -7.04 -24.33 -2.63
C GLU A 383 -6.35 -23.30 -1.73
N TYR A 384 -5.29 -23.74 -1.08
CA TYR A 384 -4.51 -22.97 -0.14
C TYR A 384 -3.02 -23.01 -0.52
N ARG A 385 -2.28 -21.99 -0.13
CA ARG A 385 -0.86 -21.89 -0.43
C ARG A 385 -0.09 -21.32 0.76
N VAL A 386 1.14 -21.79 0.93
CA VAL A 386 2.08 -21.25 1.94
C VAL A 386 2.98 -20.25 1.26
N LEU A 387 3.03 -19.01 1.74
CA LEU A 387 3.93 -17.97 1.25
C LEU A 387 4.76 -17.39 2.39
N SER A 388 5.85 -16.68 2.02
CA SER A 388 6.76 -16.01 2.95
C SER A 388 7.11 -14.63 2.41
N GLY A 389 7.07 -13.62 3.26
CA GLY A 389 7.37 -12.22 2.92
C GLY A 389 6.90 -11.27 4.01
N THR A 390 7.38 -10.04 4.01
CA THR A 390 6.72 -8.96 4.75
C THR A 390 5.31 -8.72 4.23
N SER A 391 5.03 -9.14 3.00
CA SER A 391 3.71 -9.24 2.39
C SER A 391 2.73 -10.12 3.17
N MET A 392 3.22 -11.14 3.88
CA MET A 392 2.40 -12.01 4.73
C MET A 392 2.33 -11.51 6.17
N ALA A 393 3.33 -10.73 6.62
CA ALA A 393 3.31 -10.06 7.92
C ALA A 393 2.34 -8.85 7.94
N CYS A 394 2.33 -8.05 6.90
CA CYS A 394 1.47 -6.88 6.73
C CYS A 394 -0.02 -7.17 6.99
N PRO A 395 -0.63 -8.21 6.40
CA PRO A 395 -2.04 -8.52 6.64
C PRO A 395 -2.34 -8.95 8.08
N HIS A 396 -1.36 -9.48 8.84
CA HIS A 396 -1.54 -9.66 10.29
C HIS A 396 -1.69 -8.31 10.99
N GLY A 397 -0.85 -7.32 10.63
CA GLY A 397 -0.99 -5.96 11.13
C GLY A 397 -2.35 -5.33 10.79
N ALA A 398 -2.80 -5.52 9.56
CA ALA A 398 -4.13 -5.05 9.14
C ALA A 398 -5.27 -5.75 9.90
N GLY A 399 -5.18 -7.07 10.12
CA GLY A 399 -6.17 -7.83 10.88
C GLY A 399 -6.23 -7.41 12.35
N VAL A 400 -5.08 -7.25 13.02
CA VAL A 400 -5.02 -6.74 14.41
C VAL A 400 -5.58 -5.33 14.49
N THR A 401 -5.20 -4.44 13.57
CA THR A 401 -5.78 -3.09 13.47
C THR A 401 -7.30 -3.13 13.32
N ALA A 402 -7.82 -4.06 12.51
CA ALA A 402 -9.27 -4.24 12.34
C ALA A 402 -9.97 -4.67 13.65
N ILE A 403 -9.36 -5.53 14.46
CA ILE A 403 -9.87 -5.90 15.79
C ILE A 403 -9.95 -4.68 16.71
N LEU A 404 -8.90 -3.85 16.75
CA LEU A 404 -8.87 -2.64 17.57
C LEU A 404 -9.93 -1.63 17.13
N LEU A 405 -10.09 -1.42 15.82
CA LEU A 405 -11.14 -0.55 15.27
C LEU A 405 -12.54 -1.10 15.47
N ALA A 406 -12.70 -2.44 15.54
CA ALA A 406 -13.97 -3.07 15.89
C ALA A 406 -14.36 -2.82 17.37
N TYR A 407 -13.39 -2.65 18.25
CA TYR A 407 -13.64 -2.18 19.62
C TYR A 407 -14.08 -0.71 19.65
N ASN A 408 -13.39 0.16 18.90
CA ASN A 408 -13.76 1.57 18.75
C ASN A 408 -13.34 2.10 17.37
N GLN A 409 -14.29 2.18 16.45
CA GLN A 409 -14.04 2.64 15.07
C GLN A 409 -13.69 4.14 14.93
N THR A 410 -13.80 4.92 16.01
CA THR A 410 -13.52 6.36 15.99
C THR A 410 -12.12 6.71 16.52
N MET A 411 -11.31 5.69 16.87
CA MET A 411 -9.93 5.92 17.32
C MET A 411 -9.12 6.67 16.26
N SER A 412 -8.27 7.58 16.73
CA SER A 412 -7.26 8.21 15.89
C SER A 412 -6.19 7.19 15.47
N TYR A 413 -5.47 7.51 14.40
CA TYR A 413 -4.30 6.74 13.98
C TYR A 413 -3.31 6.55 15.13
N ASP A 414 -2.93 7.63 15.82
CA ASP A 414 -1.97 7.58 16.93
C ASP A 414 -2.43 6.63 18.05
N ARG A 415 -3.74 6.61 18.35
CA ARG A 415 -4.27 5.72 19.38
C ARG A 415 -4.23 4.26 18.96
N VAL A 416 -4.45 3.97 17.68
CA VAL A 416 -4.26 2.61 17.12
C VAL A 416 -2.80 2.20 17.24
N VAL A 417 -1.88 3.05 16.79
CA VAL A 417 -0.43 2.81 16.84
C VAL A 417 0.05 2.60 18.29
N GLU A 418 -0.38 3.45 19.22
CA GLU A 418 -0.06 3.31 20.64
C GLU A 418 -0.52 1.96 21.21
N ALA A 419 -1.72 1.50 20.85
CA ALA A 419 -2.22 0.21 21.30
C ALA A 419 -1.41 -0.96 20.74
N LEU A 420 -1.02 -0.90 19.45
CA LEU A 420 -0.15 -1.90 18.83
C LEU A 420 1.22 -1.96 19.50
N PHE A 421 1.82 -0.80 19.81
CA PHE A 421 3.13 -0.71 20.46
C PHE A 421 3.10 -1.21 21.90
N THR A 422 2.07 -0.83 22.65
CA THR A 422 1.91 -1.22 24.06
C THR A 422 1.67 -2.72 24.21
N GLY A 423 0.92 -3.33 23.25
CA GLY A 423 0.63 -4.76 23.26
C GLY A 423 1.71 -5.63 22.64
N ALA A 424 2.73 -5.05 21.99
CA ALA A 424 3.74 -5.82 21.27
C ALA A 424 4.55 -6.73 22.19
N ASP A 425 4.70 -8.01 21.80
CA ASP A 425 5.51 -9.00 22.52
C ASP A 425 6.99 -8.82 22.20
N THR A 426 7.79 -8.58 23.23
CA THR A 426 9.25 -8.41 23.14
C THR A 426 10.06 -9.68 23.44
N ASN A 427 9.39 -10.78 23.75
CA ASN A 427 10.04 -12.08 23.97
C ASN A 427 10.40 -12.75 22.63
N LEU A 428 11.40 -12.18 21.95
CA LEU A 428 11.81 -12.55 20.61
C LEU A 428 13.24 -13.09 20.59
N VAL A 429 13.59 -13.84 19.54
CA VAL A 429 14.94 -14.37 19.36
C VAL A 429 15.82 -13.28 18.75
N THR A 430 16.57 -12.61 19.62
CA THR A 430 17.51 -11.55 19.26
C THR A 430 18.92 -12.10 18.98
N THR A 431 19.73 -11.37 18.24
CA THR A 431 21.06 -11.81 17.79
C THR A 431 22.21 -10.93 18.29
N GLY A 432 21.90 -9.83 18.96
CA GLY A 432 22.87 -8.80 19.32
C GLY A 432 23.20 -7.86 18.15
N ARG A 433 22.38 -7.86 17.08
CA ARG A 433 22.56 -6.97 15.94
C ARG A 433 22.35 -5.51 16.35
N VAL A 434 23.20 -4.63 15.84
CA VAL A 434 23.11 -3.19 16.03
C VAL A 434 22.74 -2.52 14.71
N CYS A 435 21.60 -1.84 14.66
CA CYS A 435 21.15 -1.04 13.51
C CYS A 435 20.75 0.35 14.00
N GLY A 436 21.18 1.41 13.31
CA GLY A 436 20.92 2.78 13.73
C GLY A 436 21.44 3.12 15.13
N GLY A 437 22.47 2.41 15.60
CA GLY A 437 23.03 2.58 16.95
C GLY A 437 22.25 1.88 18.08
N VAL A 438 21.17 1.17 17.78
CA VAL A 438 20.35 0.43 18.75
C VAL A 438 20.55 -1.07 18.60
N ILE A 439 20.84 -1.77 19.70
CA ILE A 439 20.98 -3.23 19.73
C ILE A 439 19.59 -3.89 19.77
N ASP A 440 19.41 -5.00 19.06
CA ASP A 440 18.13 -5.69 18.92
C ASP A 440 17.58 -6.35 20.20
N THR A 441 18.40 -6.41 21.26
CA THR A 441 17.96 -6.86 22.59
C THR A 441 17.26 -5.77 23.41
N THR A 442 17.25 -4.52 22.92
CA THR A 442 16.57 -3.38 23.53
C THR A 442 15.38 -2.99 22.65
N PHE A 443 14.22 -2.77 23.24
CA PHE A 443 13.00 -2.36 22.51
C PHE A 443 12.61 -0.91 22.87
N PRO A 444 12.10 -0.14 21.88
CA PRO A 444 12.00 -0.48 20.45
C PRO A 444 13.37 -0.44 19.76
N ASN A 445 13.50 -1.20 18.64
CA ASN A 445 14.74 -1.28 17.86
C ASN A 445 14.47 -1.40 16.36
N HIS A 446 15.49 -1.25 15.53
CA HIS A 446 15.36 -1.25 14.06
C HIS A 446 15.21 -2.63 13.43
N VAL A 447 15.25 -3.73 14.20
CA VAL A 447 15.07 -5.10 13.71
C VAL A 447 13.62 -5.55 13.89
N PHE A 448 13.07 -5.31 15.08
CA PHE A 448 11.74 -5.79 15.46
C PHE A 448 10.71 -4.67 15.72
N GLY A 449 11.13 -3.40 15.63
CA GLY A 449 10.29 -2.28 16.05
C GLY A 449 10.00 -2.34 17.55
N HIS A 450 8.73 -2.16 17.90
CA HIS A 450 8.24 -2.30 19.29
C HIS A 450 8.12 -3.76 19.74
N GLY A 451 8.17 -4.72 18.81
CA GLY A 451 8.05 -6.15 19.07
C GLY A 451 7.16 -6.85 18.04
N ARG A 452 6.80 -8.13 18.29
CA ARG A 452 5.84 -8.85 17.49
C ARG A 452 4.42 -8.52 17.95
N LEU A 453 3.51 -8.33 17.01
CA LEU A 453 2.10 -8.08 17.27
C LEU A 453 1.49 -9.16 18.17
N ASP A 454 0.74 -8.71 19.18
CA ASP A 454 -0.12 -9.50 20.05
C ASP A 454 -1.50 -8.80 20.10
N ALA A 455 -2.48 -9.37 19.42
CA ALA A 455 -3.80 -8.77 19.27
C ALA A 455 -4.56 -8.69 20.61
N LEU A 456 -4.37 -9.70 21.47
CA LEU A 456 -5.01 -9.75 22.78
C LEU A 456 -4.45 -8.63 23.67
N ALA A 457 -3.14 -8.54 23.83
CA ALA A 457 -2.51 -7.53 24.66
C ALA A 457 -2.77 -6.10 24.13
N SER A 458 -2.79 -5.92 22.79
CA SER A 458 -3.15 -4.64 22.17
C SER A 458 -4.59 -4.23 22.50
N LEU A 459 -5.56 -5.16 22.47
CA LEU A 459 -6.94 -4.89 22.82
C LEU A 459 -7.10 -4.65 24.34
N GLU A 460 -6.41 -5.42 25.18
CA GLU A 460 -6.42 -5.24 26.63
C GLU A 460 -5.91 -3.87 27.06
N SER A 461 -4.89 -3.33 26.36
CA SER A 461 -4.36 -1.98 26.61
C SER A 461 -5.41 -0.88 26.40
N LEU A 462 -6.35 -1.08 25.46
CA LEU A 462 -7.46 -0.17 25.23
C LEU A 462 -8.56 -0.29 26.29
N ILE A 463 -8.83 -1.52 26.76
CA ILE A 463 -9.88 -1.80 27.77
C ILE A 463 -9.42 -1.34 29.14
N GLY A 464 -8.17 -1.62 29.53
CA GLY A 464 -7.58 -1.26 30.82
C GLY A 464 -7.31 0.25 30.97
N GLY A 465 -7.12 0.96 29.87
CA GLY A 465 -6.92 2.40 29.83
C GLY A 465 -8.20 3.26 29.96
N LYS A 466 -9.31 2.71 30.44
CA LYS A 466 -10.49 3.48 30.84
C LYS A 466 -10.20 4.22 32.15
N ILE A 467 -9.39 5.28 32.05
CA ILE A 467 -9.32 6.33 33.06
C ILE A 467 -9.59 7.65 32.36
#